data_7ee3df5e757715095da8bce25b084ab0
#
_entry.id   7ee3df5e757715095da8bce25b084ab0
#
_cell.length_a   1.000
_cell.length_b   1.000
_cell.length_c   1.000
_cell.angle_alpha   90.00
_cell.angle_beta   90.00
_cell.angle_gamma   90.00
#
_symmetry.space_group_name_H-M   'P 1'
#
loop_
_entity.id
_entity.type
_entity.pdbx_description
1 polymer ?
#
loop_
_entity_poly.entity_id
_entity_poly.type
_entity_poly.pdbx_seq_one_letter_code
_entity_poly.pdbx_strand_id
1 'polypeptide(L)'
;MKTLINLFCILFMVFFLNTSANAQALIDVETGAVFTGYNNVRIPGDQGTLFSLKDDLIAETTIFYRLRAGYTINSRHTLSLLYAPLETKSEGSAPNDILFEGALFDANTQLTGTYKFNSYRLTYRYDIVSKPNIVFGLGLTAKIRDASISLSSFGQTAEKTNVGFVPIINFRLWWKMGENLGLLLDGDALAAPQGRAEDVHLAATYKLSDNIGIRAGYRILEGGADNAEVYNFSLFHYASFGITYSFKN
;
A
#
# COMPACT_ATOMS: atom_id res chain seq x y z
N MET A 1 8.64 -21.15 15.45
CA MET A 1 8.08 -19.79 15.39
C MET A 1 8.64 -18.85 16.46
N LYS A 2 8.62 -19.20 17.76
CA LYS A 2 9.20 -18.37 18.84
C LYS A 2 10.71 -18.09 18.69
N THR A 3 11.50 -19.06 18.21
CA THR A 3 12.95 -18.92 18.00
C THR A 3 13.31 -17.95 16.87
N LEU A 4 12.53 -17.90 15.78
CA LEU A 4 12.71 -16.94 14.69
C LEU A 4 12.39 -15.50 15.13
N ILE A 5 11.36 -15.32 15.95
CA ILE A 5 10.98 -14.01 16.50
C ILE A 5 12.07 -13.48 17.44
N ASN A 6 12.62 -14.35 18.29
CA ASN A 6 13.73 -13.99 19.19
C ASN A 6 15.01 -13.64 18.40
N LEU A 7 15.33 -14.38 17.35
CA LEU A 7 16.47 -14.10 16.48
C LEU A 7 16.31 -12.77 15.74
N PHE A 8 15.09 -12.45 15.29
CA PHE A 8 14.75 -11.18 14.64
C PHE A 8 14.84 -10.00 15.62
N CYS A 9 14.36 -10.17 16.86
CA CYS A 9 14.49 -9.16 17.92
C CYS A 9 15.95 -8.92 18.33
N ILE A 10 16.77 -9.97 18.40
CA ILE A 10 18.21 -9.87 18.73
C ILE A 10 18.97 -9.21 17.57
N LEU A 11 18.68 -9.56 16.31
CA LEU A 11 19.29 -8.94 15.14
C LEU A 11 18.89 -7.46 15.03
N PHE A 12 17.66 -7.11 15.38
CA PHE A 12 17.17 -5.73 15.44
C PHE A 12 17.86 -4.94 16.58
N MET A 13 18.10 -5.58 17.75
CA MET A 13 18.78 -4.96 18.89
C MET A 13 20.28 -4.73 18.64
N VAL A 14 20.96 -5.64 17.95
CA VAL A 14 22.39 -5.54 17.64
C VAL A 14 22.69 -4.43 16.61
N PHE A 15 21.73 -4.08 15.76
CA PHE A 15 21.89 -2.98 14.79
C PHE A 15 21.91 -1.59 15.45
N PHE A 16 21.47 -1.46 16.71
CA PHE A 16 21.49 -0.19 17.45
C PHE A 16 22.74 0.05 18.30
N LEU A 17 23.68 -0.88 18.32
CA LEU A 17 24.91 -0.76 19.11
C LEU A 17 26.07 -0.33 18.19
N ASN A 18 26.50 0.94 18.37
CA ASN A 18 27.77 1.50 17.93
C ASN A 18 27.90 1.90 16.44
N THR A 19 27.38 3.05 16.09
CA THR A 19 28.05 3.88 15.08
C THR A 19 27.93 5.36 15.47
N SER A 20 29.05 6.07 15.49
CA SER A 20 29.10 7.55 15.47
C SER A 20 28.60 8.13 14.13
N ALA A 21 27.80 7.39 13.40
CA ALA A 21 27.12 7.83 12.19
C ALA A 21 25.93 8.70 12.61
N ASN A 22 25.75 9.85 11.99
CA ASN A 22 24.51 10.65 12.12
C ASN A 22 23.34 9.80 11.61
N ALA A 23 22.74 9.06 12.52
CA ALA A 23 21.66 8.13 12.24
C ALA A 23 20.35 8.67 12.82
N GLN A 24 19.29 8.61 12.06
CA GLN A 24 17.97 9.10 12.45
C GLN A 24 16.96 7.98 12.27
N ALA A 25 16.34 7.56 13.39
CA ALA A 25 15.18 6.69 13.35
C ALA A 25 13.91 7.51 13.21
N LEU A 26 12.90 6.95 12.53
CA LEU A 26 11.59 7.56 12.40
C LEU A 26 10.48 6.51 12.55
N ILE A 27 9.36 6.97 13.10
CA ILE A 27 8.08 6.25 13.05
C ILE A 27 7.09 7.17 12.35
N ASP A 28 6.31 6.58 11.46
CA ASP A 28 5.35 7.29 10.65
C ASP A 28 4.02 6.54 10.65
N VAL A 29 2.95 7.25 10.98
CA VAL A 29 1.57 6.75 10.99
C VAL A 29 0.76 7.56 10.02
N GLU A 30 0.05 6.90 9.11
CA GLU A 30 -0.84 7.51 8.14
C GLU A 30 -2.24 6.89 8.26
N THR A 31 -3.27 7.71 8.18
CA THR A 31 -4.68 7.30 8.23
C THR A 31 -5.54 8.23 7.38
N GLY A 32 -6.82 7.92 7.25
CA GLY A 32 -7.79 8.71 6.50
C GLY A 32 -8.85 7.84 5.86
N ALA A 33 -9.49 8.34 4.80
CA ALA A 33 -10.53 7.63 4.07
C ALA A 33 -10.00 7.08 2.74
N VAL A 34 -10.46 5.89 2.36
CA VAL A 34 -10.17 5.28 1.07
C VAL A 34 -11.48 5.05 0.29
N PHE A 35 -11.42 5.37 -1.00
CA PHE A 35 -12.53 5.29 -1.95
C PHE A 35 -12.10 4.40 -3.12
N THR A 36 -12.96 3.49 -3.56
CA THR A 36 -12.70 2.66 -4.74
C THR A 36 -13.01 3.46 -6.01
N GLY A 37 -12.02 3.66 -6.85
CA GLY A 37 -12.17 4.25 -8.18
C GLY A 37 -12.71 3.25 -9.18
N TYR A 38 -12.04 2.11 -9.31
CA TYR A 38 -12.51 0.91 -10.00
C TYR A 38 -11.95 -0.34 -9.33
N ASN A 39 -12.62 -1.49 -9.52
CA ASN A 39 -12.13 -2.79 -9.10
C ASN A 39 -12.80 -3.87 -9.95
N ASN A 40 -12.16 -4.21 -11.07
CA ASN A 40 -12.65 -5.14 -12.06
C ASN A 40 -12.03 -6.52 -11.83
N VAL A 41 -12.84 -7.54 -11.82
CA VAL A 41 -12.47 -8.90 -11.44
C VAL A 41 -13.01 -9.90 -12.46
N ARG A 42 -12.17 -10.87 -12.86
CA ARG A 42 -12.56 -12.08 -13.59
C ARG A 42 -11.66 -13.22 -13.12
N ILE A 43 -12.23 -14.23 -12.48
CA ILE A 43 -11.51 -15.36 -11.90
C ILE A 43 -12.30 -16.67 -12.15
N PRO A 44 -11.73 -17.66 -12.86
CA PRO A 44 -10.43 -17.65 -13.54
C PRO A 44 -10.31 -16.55 -14.59
N GLY A 45 -9.09 -16.10 -14.87
CA GLY A 45 -8.84 -14.98 -15.77
C GLY A 45 -9.27 -15.19 -17.22
N ASP A 46 -9.35 -16.44 -17.68
CA ASP A 46 -9.74 -16.83 -19.03
C ASP A 46 -11.18 -17.39 -19.13
N GLN A 47 -11.83 -17.76 -18.01
CA GLN A 47 -13.12 -18.48 -18.02
C GLN A 47 -14.18 -17.84 -17.12
N GLY A 48 -13.80 -17.03 -16.13
CA GLY A 48 -14.72 -16.37 -15.22
C GLY A 48 -15.56 -15.27 -15.89
N THR A 49 -16.59 -14.83 -15.23
CA THR A 49 -17.35 -13.62 -15.63
C THR A 49 -16.61 -12.38 -15.20
N LEU A 50 -16.45 -11.41 -16.12
CA LEU A 50 -15.94 -10.07 -15.76
C LEU A 50 -17.04 -9.30 -15.05
N PHE A 51 -16.75 -8.84 -13.82
CA PHE A 51 -17.63 -7.97 -13.05
C PHE A 51 -16.83 -6.91 -12.28
N SER A 52 -17.52 -5.89 -11.80
CA SER A 52 -16.93 -4.78 -11.04
C SER A 52 -17.40 -4.76 -9.59
N LEU A 53 -16.46 -4.82 -8.65
CA LEU A 53 -16.74 -4.58 -7.22
C LEU A 53 -17.10 -3.11 -6.93
N LYS A 54 -17.08 -2.23 -7.95
CA LYS A 54 -17.39 -0.80 -7.81
C LYS A 54 -18.65 -0.40 -8.57
N ASP A 55 -18.85 -0.94 -9.79
CA ASP A 55 -19.90 -0.49 -10.71
C ASP A 55 -21.10 -1.45 -10.74
N ASP A 56 -20.86 -2.78 -10.68
CA ASP A 56 -21.92 -3.78 -10.52
C ASP A 56 -22.34 -3.90 -9.05
N LEU A 57 -21.39 -3.75 -8.12
CA LEU A 57 -21.63 -3.62 -6.67
C LEU A 57 -21.26 -2.22 -6.22
N ILE A 58 -21.79 -1.78 -5.07
CA ILE A 58 -21.49 -0.48 -4.48
C ILE A 58 -20.40 -0.66 -3.44
N ALA A 59 -19.19 -0.13 -3.76
CA ALA A 59 -18.06 -0.17 -2.84
C ALA A 59 -18.23 0.83 -1.69
N GLU A 60 -18.01 0.39 -0.47
CA GLU A 60 -18.03 1.21 0.72
C GLU A 60 -16.77 2.06 0.84
N THR A 61 -16.91 3.28 1.39
CA THR A 61 -15.78 4.07 1.85
C THR A 61 -15.29 3.47 3.17
N THR A 62 -13.97 3.24 3.27
CA THR A 62 -13.40 2.66 4.49
C THR A 62 -12.29 3.54 5.09
N ILE A 63 -12.02 3.38 6.37
CA ILE A 63 -10.88 4.02 7.04
C ILE A 63 -9.68 3.10 6.90
N PHE A 64 -8.54 3.68 6.54
CA PHE A 64 -7.29 2.94 6.43
C PHE A 64 -6.28 3.39 7.49
N TYR A 65 -5.26 2.57 7.69
CA TYR A 65 -4.04 2.97 8.39
C TYR A 65 -2.80 2.35 7.75
N ARG A 66 -1.67 3.04 7.91
CA ARG A 66 -0.35 2.58 7.45
C ARG A 66 0.68 2.90 8.52
N LEU A 67 1.54 1.96 8.81
CA LEU A 67 2.59 2.08 9.82
C LEU A 67 3.95 1.92 9.15
N ARG A 68 4.82 2.90 9.29
CA ARG A 68 6.18 2.86 8.76
C ARG A 68 7.19 3.10 9.88
N ALA A 69 8.22 2.27 9.93
CA ALA A 69 9.43 2.52 10.70
C ALA A 69 10.61 2.67 9.73
N GLY A 70 11.47 3.63 9.97
CA GLY A 70 12.60 3.91 9.09
C GLY A 70 13.85 4.29 9.87
N TYR A 71 14.99 4.04 9.24
CA TYR A 71 16.30 4.36 9.76
C TYR A 71 17.17 4.95 8.65
N THR A 72 17.65 6.18 8.85
CA THR A 72 18.47 6.90 7.87
C THR A 72 19.88 7.05 8.38
N ILE A 73 20.85 6.63 7.59
CA ILE A 73 22.29 6.68 7.89
C ILE A 73 22.94 7.73 6.99
N ASN A 74 23.81 8.55 7.56
CA ASN A 74 24.56 9.59 6.87
C ASN A 74 23.68 10.53 6.04
N SER A 75 22.43 10.76 6.47
CA SER A 75 21.42 11.60 5.81
C SER A 75 21.15 11.24 4.34
N ARG A 76 21.47 10.01 3.92
CA ARG A 76 21.33 9.57 2.51
C ARG A 76 20.79 8.17 2.35
N HIS A 77 21.12 7.24 3.26
CA HIS A 77 20.74 5.83 3.13
C HIS A 77 19.58 5.54 4.06
N THR A 78 18.40 5.32 3.52
CA THR A 78 17.21 5.00 4.31
C THR A 78 16.81 3.55 4.10
N LEU A 79 16.69 2.81 5.20
CA LEU A 79 16.03 1.51 5.24
C LEU A 79 14.70 1.68 5.98
N SER A 80 13.61 1.17 5.43
CA SER A 80 12.29 1.27 6.08
C SER A 80 11.45 0.03 5.92
N LEU A 81 10.64 -0.23 6.94
CA LEU A 81 9.58 -1.24 6.96
C LEU A 81 8.23 -0.53 6.89
N LEU A 82 7.31 -1.06 6.09
CA LEU A 82 5.93 -0.57 5.99
C LEU A 82 4.96 -1.75 6.13
N TYR A 83 3.95 -1.55 6.96
CA TYR A 83 2.72 -2.34 7.00
C TYR A 83 1.55 -1.48 6.57
N ALA A 84 0.84 -1.91 5.53
CA ALA A 84 -0.26 -1.18 4.93
C ALA A 84 -1.40 -2.16 4.58
N PRO A 85 -2.29 -2.46 5.53
CA PRO A 85 -3.48 -3.25 5.26
C PRO A 85 -4.53 -2.44 4.53
N LEU A 86 -5.26 -3.10 3.65
CA LEU A 86 -6.45 -2.58 3.00
C LEU A 86 -7.48 -3.70 2.91
N GLU A 87 -8.71 -3.42 3.32
CA GLU A 87 -9.87 -4.23 3.07
C GLU A 87 -11.03 -3.32 2.71
N THR A 88 -11.72 -3.63 1.60
CA THR A 88 -12.91 -2.91 1.15
C THR A 88 -14.05 -3.89 0.93
N LYS A 89 -15.26 -3.48 1.26
CA LYS A 89 -16.48 -4.24 1.09
C LYS A 89 -17.36 -3.57 0.03
N SER A 90 -18.05 -4.38 -0.75
CA SER A 90 -18.99 -3.93 -1.77
C SER A 90 -20.27 -4.74 -1.65
N GLU A 91 -21.43 -4.11 -1.79
CA GLU A 91 -22.72 -4.76 -1.74
C GLU A 91 -23.60 -4.34 -2.92
N GLY A 92 -24.42 -5.25 -3.43
CA GLY A 92 -25.33 -4.97 -4.53
C GLY A 92 -25.83 -6.23 -5.21
N SER A 93 -26.30 -6.09 -6.46
CA SER A 93 -26.72 -7.21 -7.29
C SER A 93 -26.27 -6.96 -8.72
N ALA A 94 -25.70 -7.97 -9.36
CA ALA A 94 -25.30 -7.90 -10.76
C ALA A 94 -26.49 -8.25 -11.68
N PRO A 95 -26.60 -7.61 -12.86
CA PRO A 95 -27.69 -7.90 -13.81
C PRO A 95 -27.54 -9.23 -14.55
N ASN A 96 -26.37 -9.85 -14.50
CA ASN A 96 -26.06 -11.11 -15.15
C ASN A 96 -25.47 -12.09 -14.14
N ASP A 97 -25.52 -13.39 -14.49
CA ASP A 97 -24.87 -14.44 -13.72
C ASP A 97 -23.35 -14.21 -13.65
N ILE A 98 -22.77 -14.43 -12.47
CA ILE A 98 -21.32 -14.32 -12.26
C ILE A 98 -20.74 -15.70 -11.98
N LEU A 99 -19.90 -16.19 -12.88
CA LEU A 99 -19.02 -17.33 -12.64
C LEU A 99 -17.73 -16.82 -12.00
N PHE A 100 -17.52 -17.14 -10.74
CA PHE A 100 -16.36 -16.72 -9.97
C PHE A 100 -15.76 -17.89 -9.17
N GLU A 101 -14.49 -18.21 -9.39
CA GLU A 101 -13.73 -19.31 -8.75
C GLU A 101 -14.51 -20.64 -8.77
N GLY A 102 -15.15 -20.95 -9.91
CA GLY A 102 -15.92 -22.17 -10.12
C GLY A 102 -17.34 -22.18 -9.51
N ALA A 103 -17.73 -21.15 -8.79
CA ALA A 103 -19.09 -20.97 -8.26
C ALA A 103 -19.91 -20.05 -9.16
N LEU A 104 -21.18 -20.41 -9.41
CA LEU A 104 -22.13 -19.60 -10.17
C LEU A 104 -23.02 -18.82 -9.19
N PHE A 105 -23.05 -17.51 -9.32
CA PHE A 105 -23.91 -16.59 -8.60
C PHE A 105 -24.99 -16.08 -9.55
N ASP A 106 -26.25 -16.31 -9.21
CA ASP A 106 -27.39 -15.97 -10.07
C ASP A 106 -27.57 -14.44 -10.20
N ALA A 107 -28.00 -14.02 -11.37
CA ALA A 107 -28.33 -12.65 -11.68
C ALA A 107 -29.39 -12.09 -10.71
N ASN A 108 -29.28 -10.78 -10.42
CA ASN A 108 -30.21 -10.02 -9.56
C ASN A 108 -30.34 -10.57 -8.12
N THR A 109 -29.41 -11.40 -7.66
CA THR A 109 -29.32 -11.80 -6.25
C THR A 109 -28.42 -10.84 -5.47
N GLN A 110 -28.70 -10.72 -4.16
CA GLN A 110 -27.87 -9.90 -3.27
C GLN A 110 -26.47 -10.52 -3.14
N LEU A 111 -25.46 -9.74 -3.45
CA LEU A 111 -24.05 -10.11 -3.40
C LEU A 111 -23.30 -9.23 -2.39
N THR A 112 -22.35 -9.84 -1.71
CA THR A 112 -21.33 -9.13 -0.93
C THR A 112 -19.98 -9.51 -1.48
N GLY A 113 -19.23 -8.52 -1.97
CA GLY A 113 -17.85 -8.65 -2.42
C GLY A 113 -16.88 -8.10 -1.38
N THR A 114 -15.81 -8.82 -1.09
CA THR A 114 -14.71 -8.32 -0.24
C THR A 114 -13.41 -8.34 -1.03
N TYR A 115 -12.69 -7.25 -0.98
CA TYR A 115 -11.36 -7.11 -1.58
C TYR A 115 -10.36 -6.80 -0.47
N LYS A 116 -9.39 -7.69 -0.25
CA LYS A 116 -8.32 -7.54 0.72
C LYS A 116 -6.99 -7.38 -0.01
N PHE A 117 -6.17 -6.43 0.44
CA PHE A 117 -4.85 -6.18 -0.14
C PHE A 117 -3.88 -5.67 0.92
N ASN A 118 -3.30 -6.58 1.69
CA ASN A 118 -2.30 -6.24 2.68
C ASN A 118 -0.91 -6.15 2.03
N SER A 119 -0.17 -5.14 2.40
CA SER A 119 1.16 -4.86 1.87
C SER A 119 2.19 -4.78 2.98
N TYR A 120 3.20 -5.64 2.91
CA TYR A 120 4.38 -5.64 3.78
C TYR A 120 5.57 -5.27 2.92
N ARG A 121 6.31 -4.22 3.26
CA ARG A 121 7.40 -3.70 2.42
C ARG A 121 8.67 -3.51 3.22
N LEU A 122 9.78 -3.92 2.63
CA LEU A 122 11.12 -3.53 3.02
C LEU A 122 11.69 -2.67 1.90
N THR A 123 12.00 -1.41 2.19
CA THR A 123 12.50 -0.45 1.21
C THR A 123 13.88 0.01 1.58
N TYR A 124 14.81 -0.04 0.63
CA TYR A 124 16.06 0.70 0.67
C TYR A 124 15.99 1.86 -0.31
N ARG A 125 16.32 3.08 0.14
CA ARG A 125 16.39 4.28 -0.68
C ARG A 125 17.72 5.01 -0.48
N TYR A 126 18.28 5.49 -1.57
CA TYR A 126 19.42 6.39 -1.56
C TYR A 126 18.99 7.80 -2.00
N ASP A 127 19.21 8.79 -1.14
CA ASP A 127 18.92 10.19 -1.43
C ASP A 127 20.05 10.80 -2.28
N ILE A 128 19.84 10.83 -3.61
CA ILE A 128 20.77 11.34 -4.63
C ILE A 128 21.02 12.83 -4.39
N VAL A 129 19.94 13.56 -4.12
CA VAL A 129 19.99 14.96 -3.69
C VAL A 129 19.55 15.01 -2.22
N SER A 130 20.45 15.51 -1.35
CA SER A 130 20.19 15.71 0.07
C SER A 130 20.65 17.11 0.46
N LYS A 131 19.77 18.11 0.26
CA LYS A 131 19.99 19.52 0.58
C LYS A 131 18.91 20.00 1.55
N PRO A 132 19.16 21.08 2.32
CA PRO A 132 18.19 21.59 3.32
C PRO A 132 16.82 21.96 2.76
N ASN A 133 16.72 22.27 1.48
CA ASN A 133 15.48 22.69 0.82
C ASN A 133 14.92 21.69 -0.17
N ILE A 134 15.65 20.62 -0.53
CA ILE A 134 15.20 19.61 -1.45
C ILE A 134 15.90 18.27 -1.17
N VAL A 135 15.11 17.21 -1.09
CA VAL A 135 15.60 15.83 -1.02
C VAL A 135 14.98 15.04 -2.16
N PHE A 136 15.81 14.41 -2.97
CA PHE A 136 15.37 13.48 -4.02
C PHE A 136 16.11 12.16 -3.88
N GLY A 137 15.36 11.08 -3.76
CA GLY A 137 15.88 9.74 -3.60
C GLY A 137 15.18 8.72 -4.48
N LEU A 138 15.96 7.70 -4.86
CA LEU A 138 15.47 6.51 -5.55
C LEU A 138 15.87 5.27 -4.75
N GLY A 139 15.09 4.21 -4.90
CA GLY A 139 15.31 2.98 -4.16
C GLY A 139 14.62 1.77 -4.75
N LEU A 140 14.70 0.69 -4.01
CA LEU A 140 14.05 -0.57 -4.32
C LEU A 140 13.22 -1.00 -3.11
N THR A 141 12.01 -1.48 -3.38
CA THR A 141 11.11 -2.06 -2.40
C THR A 141 10.89 -3.53 -2.68
N ALA A 142 11.18 -4.36 -1.71
CA ALA A 142 10.73 -5.74 -1.62
C ALA A 142 9.34 -5.74 -0.98
N LYS A 143 8.30 -6.02 -1.76
CA LYS A 143 6.90 -6.03 -1.31
C LYS A 143 6.38 -7.46 -1.27
N ILE A 144 5.83 -7.86 -0.13
CA ILE A 144 4.96 -9.04 -0.02
C ILE A 144 3.53 -8.53 -0.05
N ARG A 145 2.75 -9.03 -0.99
CA ARG A 145 1.32 -8.80 -1.12
C ARG A 145 0.59 -10.02 -0.59
N ASP A 146 -0.30 -9.84 0.39
CA ASP A 146 -1.29 -10.81 0.86
C ASP A 146 -2.67 -10.28 0.45
N ALA A 147 -3.25 -10.88 -0.58
CA ALA A 147 -4.48 -10.43 -1.21
C ALA A 147 -5.52 -11.54 -1.26
N SER A 148 -6.79 -11.17 -1.12
CA SER A 148 -7.91 -12.04 -1.45
C SER A 148 -9.06 -11.26 -2.07
N ILE A 149 -9.84 -11.95 -2.90
CA ILE A 149 -11.12 -11.48 -3.43
C ILE A 149 -12.15 -12.54 -3.11
N SER A 150 -13.23 -12.18 -2.43
CA SER A 150 -14.33 -13.07 -2.14
C SER A 150 -15.67 -12.50 -2.63
N LEU A 151 -16.55 -13.41 -3.04
CA LEU A 151 -17.92 -13.11 -3.42
C LEU A 151 -18.86 -14.04 -2.64
N SER A 152 -19.91 -13.50 -2.03
CA SER A 152 -20.86 -14.26 -1.20
C SER A 152 -22.30 -13.92 -1.55
N SER A 153 -23.19 -14.92 -1.53
CA SER A 153 -24.65 -14.78 -1.65
C SER A 153 -25.32 -15.97 -0.97
N PHE A 154 -26.39 -15.74 -0.17
CA PHE A 154 -27.31 -16.75 0.38
C PHE A 154 -26.67 -18.10 0.78
N GLY A 155 -25.60 -18.07 1.60
CA GLY A 155 -24.94 -19.28 2.08
C GLY A 155 -23.90 -19.89 1.14
N GLN A 156 -23.69 -19.29 -0.04
CA GLN A 156 -22.58 -19.61 -0.96
C GLN A 156 -21.49 -18.56 -0.84
N THR A 157 -20.25 -19.00 -0.78
CA THR A 157 -19.07 -18.12 -0.79
C THR A 157 -17.99 -18.76 -1.65
N ALA A 158 -17.37 -17.94 -2.48
CA ALA A 158 -16.15 -18.31 -3.23
C ALA A 158 -15.07 -17.27 -2.94
N GLU A 159 -13.81 -17.71 -2.86
CA GLU A 159 -12.68 -16.85 -2.53
C GLU A 159 -11.43 -17.28 -3.29
N LYS A 160 -10.74 -16.30 -3.87
CA LYS A 160 -9.39 -16.43 -4.42
C LYS A 160 -8.40 -15.72 -3.51
N THR A 161 -7.41 -16.45 -3.02
CA THR A 161 -6.31 -15.91 -2.22
C THR A 161 -5.00 -15.93 -2.99
N ASN A 162 -4.14 -14.97 -2.77
CA ASN A 162 -2.81 -14.94 -3.36
C ASN A 162 -1.82 -14.22 -2.46
N VAL A 163 -0.69 -14.87 -2.17
CA VAL A 163 0.47 -14.23 -1.55
C VAL A 163 1.59 -14.17 -2.58
N GLY A 164 2.06 -12.97 -2.87
CA GLY A 164 3.05 -12.76 -3.92
C GLY A 164 4.17 -11.81 -3.51
N PHE A 165 5.37 -12.04 -4.06
CA PHE A 165 6.50 -11.15 -3.95
C PHE A 165 6.54 -10.22 -5.18
N VAL A 166 6.65 -8.91 -4.96
CA VAL A 166 6.67 -7.89 -6.01
C VAL A 166 7.81 -6.91 -5.75
N PRO A 167 8.92 -6.99 -6.49
CA PRO A 167 9.96 -5.95 -6.45
C PRO A 167 9.44 -4.70 -7.17
N ILE A 168 9.60 -3.52 -6.55
CA ILE A 168 9.12 -2.25 -7.09
C ILE A 168 10.18 -1.17 -6.92
N ILE A 169 10.17 -0.17 -7.80
CA ILE A 169 11.04 1.00 -7.70
C ILE A 169 10.40 1.98 -6.72
N ASN A 170 11.19 2.41 -5.71
CA ASN A 170 10.82 3.46 -4.79
C ASN A 170 11.36 4.80 -5.25
N PHE A 171 10.58 5.85 -5.07
CA PHE A 171 11.01 7.23 -5.30
C PHE A 171 10.48 8.15 -4.22
N ARG A 172 11.24 9.22 -3.93
CA ARG A 172 10.81 10.28 -3.02
C ARG A 172 11.38 11.62 -3.48
N LEU A 173 10.52 12.63 -3.52
CA LEU A 173 10.88 14.02 -3.64
C LEU A 173 10.24 14.79 -2.48
N TRP A 174 11.07 15.46 -1.69
CA TRP A 174 10.58 16.41 -0.72
C TRP A 174 11.17 17.79 -1.05
N TRP A 175 10.31 18.78 -1.09
CA TRP A 175 10.69 20.15 -1.41
C TRP A 175 10.17 21.11 -0.33
N LYS A 176 11.09 21.88 0.27
CA LYS A 176 10.77 22.90 1.24
C LYS A 176 10.22 24.14 0.54
N MET A 177 9.01 24.57 0.90
CA MET A 177 8.32 25.72 0.32
C MET A 177 8.32 26.93 1.25
N GLY A 178 8.61 26.76 2.54
CA GLY A 178 8.66 27.80 3.56
C GLY A 178 9.48 27.36 4.76
N GLU A 179 9.42 28.06 5.88
CA GLU A 179 10.19 27.68 7.08
C GLU A 179 9.80 26.28 7.58
N ASN A 180 8.51 26.04 7.70
CA ASN A 180 7.95 24.79 8.22
C ASN A 180 7.14 24.00 7.17
N LEU A 181 6.85 24.59 6.01
CA LEU A 181 6.00 24.00 4.98
C LEU A 181 6.85 23.34 3.90
N GLY A 182 6.44 22.15 3.43
CA GLY A 182 7.03 21.44 2.30
C GLY A 182 6.00 20.69 1.48
N LEU A 183 6.43 20.24 0.31
CA LEU A 183 5.69 19.35 -0.57
C LEU A 183 6.42 18.00 -0.64
N LEU A 184 5.68 16.93 -0.52
CA LEU A 184 6.16 15.55 -0.59
C LEU A 184 5.49 14.83 -1.76
N LEU A 185 6.32 14.24 -2.63
CA LEU A 185 5.92 13.18 -3.56
C LEU A 185 6.69 11.92 -3.15
N ASP A 186 6.00 10.86 -2.74
CA ASP A 186 6.59 9.61 -2.26
C ASP A 186 5.81 8.43 -2.83
N GLY A 187 6.52 7.39 -3.28
CA GLY A 187 5.81 6.25 -3.81
C GLY A 187 6.67 5.09 -4.25
N ASP A 188 5.98 4.07 -4.69
CA ASP A 188 6.51 2.87 -5.32
C ASP A 188 5.76 2.66 -6.64
N ALA A 189 6.47 2.36 -7.72
CA ALA A 189 5.85 2.06 -9.02
C ALA A 189 6.66 1.04 -9.82
N LEU A 190 5.95 0.15 -10.49
CA LEU A 190 6.49 -0.77 -11.49
C LEU A 190 5.39 -1.16 -12.47
N ALA A 191 5.73 -1.16 -13.77
CA ALA A 191 4.91 -1.75 -14.81
C ALA A 191 5.71 -2.84 -15.53
N ALA A 192 5.06 -3.98 -15.78
CA ALA A 192 5.59 -5.14 -16.49
C ALA A 192 4.49 -5.72 -17.40
N PRO A 193 4.84 -6.58 -18.39
CA PRO A 193 3.83 -7.19 -19.27
C PRO A 193 2.73 -7.95 -18.53
N GLN A 194 3.04 -8.51 -17.35
CA GLN A 194 2.10 -9.32 -16.55
C GLN A 194 1.21 -8.48 -15.62
N GLY A 195 1.45 -7.17 -15.52
CA GLY A 195 0.68 -6.29 -14.65
C GLY A 195 1.47 -5.07 -14.19
N ARG A 196 0.82 -4.25 -13.38
CA ARG A 196 1.42 -3.05 -12.83
C ARG A 196 1.10 -2.90 -11.35
N ALA A 197 1.89 -2.10 -10.65
CA ALA A 197 1.71 -1.78 -9.24
C ALA A 197 2.21 -0.36 -8.98
N GLU A 198 1.33 0.50 -8.54
CA GLU A 198 1.59 1.90 -8.27
C GLU A 198 1.01 2.27 -6.91
N ASP A 199 1.80 2.94 -6.09
CA ASP A 199 1.39 3.50 -4.79
C ASP A 199 2.05 4.86 -4.67
N VAL A 200 1.32 5.92 -5.03
CA VAL A 200 1.87 7.26 -5.17
C VAL A 200 1.15 8.24 -4.26
N HIS A 201 1.88 8.97 -3.46
CA HIS A 201 1.39 9.93 -2.48
C HIS A 201 1.93 11.34 -2.76
N LEU A 202 1.04 12.29 -2.94
CA LEU A 202 1.33 13.72 -2.98
C LEU A 202 0.75 14.38 -1.73
N ALA A 203 1.57 15.07 -0.94
CA ALA A 203 1.14 15.68 0.32
C ALA A 203 1.83 17.01 0.61
N ALA A 204 1.11 17.92 1.23
CA ALA A 204 1.69 19.02 1.98
C ALA A 204 2.22 18.49 3.31
N THR A 205 3.42 18.92 3.69
CA THR A 205 4.05 18.57 4.97
C THR A 205 4.25 19.83 5.81
N TYR A 206 4.06 19.70 7.11
CA TYR A 206 4.29 20.79 8.04
C TYR A 206 5.11 20.32 9.25
N LYS A 207 6.19 21.02 9.54
CA LYS A 207 7.07 20.76 10.69
C LYS A 207 6.48 21.43 11.93
N LEU A 208 5.92 20.62 12.85
CA LEU A 208 5.38 21.12 14.12
C LEU A 208 6.49 21.41 15.15
N SER A 209 7.50 20.54 15.18
CA SER A 209 8.68 20.68 16.04
C SER A 209 9.89 20.03 15.36
N ASP A 210 11.04 20.01 16.04
CA ASP A 210 12.21 19.33 15.51
C ASP A 210 12.03 17.82 15.35
N ASN A 211 11.13 17.23 16.12
CA ASN A 211 10.89 15.80 16.14
C ASN A 211 9.56 15.39 15.48
N ILE A 212 8.59 16.32 15.37
CA ILE A 212 7.23 16.01 14.92
C ILE A 212 6.94 16.74 13.62
N GLY A 213 6.58 15.97 12.61
CA GLY A 213 6.01 16.44 11.36
C GLY A 213 4.60 15.91 11.15
N ILE A 214 3.76 16.69 10.49
CA ILE A 214 2.46 16.25 10.00
C ILE A 214 2.39 16.40 8.49
N ARG A 215 1.50 15.66 7.87
CA ARG A 215 1.19 15.79 6.45
C ARG A 215 -0.28 15.54 6.18
N ALA A 216 -0.78 16.17 5.14
CA ALA A 216 -2.09 15.88 4.58
C ALA A 216 -1.98 15.85 3.06
N GLY A 217 -2.66 14.91 2.42
CA GLY A 217 -2.50 14.72 0.99
C GLY A 217 -3.44 13.72 0.36
N TYR A 218 -3.10 13.39 -0.87
CA TYR A 218 -3.82 12.46 -1.69
C TYR A 218 -2.89 11.34 -2.15
N ARG A 219 -3.38 10.11 -2.01
CA ARG A 219 -2.67 8.90 -2.43
C ARG A 219 -3.52 8.12 -3.41
N ILE A 220 -2.87 7.55 -4.40
CA ILE A 220 -3.44 6.48 -5.23
C ILE A 220 -2.72 5.16 -4.93
N LEU A 221 -3.49 4.09 -4.91
CA LEU A 221 -3.01 2.72 -5.00
C LEU A 221 -3.67 2.09 -6.22
N GLU A 222 -2.88 1.82 -7.23
CA GLU A 222 -3.36 1.28 -8.50
C GLU A 222 -2.54 0.05 -8.88
N GLY A 223 -3.19 -0.90 -9.53
CA GLY A 223 -2.50 -2.04 -10.08
C GLY A 223 -3.38 -3.22 -10.34
N GLY A 224 -2.73 -4.24 -10.87
CA GLY A 224 -3.42 -5.47 -11.22
C GLY A 224 -2.56 -6.43 -12.00
N ALA A 225 -3.17 -7.55 -12.36
CA ALA A 225 -2.59 -8.59 -13.19
C ALA A 225 -3.63 -9.11 -14.19
N ASP A 226 -3.15 -9.53 -15.34
CA ASP A 226 -3.93 -10.20 -16.40
C ASP A 226 -3.20 -11.46 -16.83
N ASN A 227 -3.75 -12.62 -16.45
CA ASN A 227 -3.26 -13.93 -16.83
C ASN A 227 -4.41 -14.95 -16.75
N ALA A 228 -4.16 -16.22 -17.13
CA ALA A 228 -5.19 -17.25 -17.17
C ALA A 228 -5.83 -17.53 -15.78
N GLU A 229 -5.09 -17.35 -14.69
CA GLU A 229 -5.62 -17.58 -13.34
C GLU A 229 -6.44 -16.42 -12.81
N VAL A 230 -6.01 -15.18 -13.12
CA VAL A 230 -6.63 -13.99 -12.57
C VAL A 230 -6.55 -12.81 -13.54
N TYR A 231 -7.68 -12.15 -13.73
CA TYR A 231 -7.77 -10.80 -14.22
C TYR A 231 -8.31 -9.94 -13.05
N ASN A 232 -7.49 -9.04 -12.54
CA ASN A 232 -7.93 -8.05 -11.58
C ASN A 232 -7.13 -6.78 -11.76
N PHE A 233 -7.83 -5.65 -11.96
CA PHE A 233 -7.27 -4.31 -11.90
C PHE A 233 -8.11 -3.46 -10.95
N SER A 234 -7.44 -2.74 -10.07
CA SER A 234 -8.08 -1.91 -9.06
C SER A 234 -7.38 -0.57 -8.88
N LEU A 235 -8.16 0.45 -8.60
CA LEU A 235 -7.70 1.80 -8.25
C LEU A 235 -8.40 2.25 -6.98
N PHE A 236 -7.60 2.62 -5.99
CA PHE A 236 -8.06 3.20 -4.73
C PHE A 236 -7.51 4.60 -4.56
N HIS A 237 -8.38 5.52 -4.16
CA HIS A 237 -8.09 6.91 -3.86
C HIS A 237 -8.10 7.11 -2.35
N TYR A 238 -7.08 7.76 -1.81
CA TYR A 238 -6.96 8.01 -0.38
C TYR A 238 -6.91 9.50 -0.10
N ALA A 239 -7.82 9.99 0.74
CA ALA A 239 -7.64 11.25 1.44
C ALA A 239 -6.85 10.95 2.72
N SER A 240 -5.60 11.39 2.79
CA SER A 240 -4.66 10.94 3.82
C SER A 240 -4.22 12.06 4.76
N PHE A 241 -4.04 11.69 6.01
CA PHE A 241 -3.37 12.47 7.05
C PHE A 241 -2.31 11.60 7.72
N GLY A 242 -1.15 12.16 8.03
CA GLY A 242 -0.06 11.42 8.66
C GLY A 242 0.72 12.24 9.67
N ILE A 243 1.30 11.53 10.63
CA ILE A 243 2.20 12.05 11.65
C ILE A 243 3.50 11.27 11.59
N THR A 244 4.61 11.98 11.56
CA THR A 244 5.96 11.41 11.62
C THR A 244 6.64 11.86 12.90
N TYR A 245 7.20 10.93 13.65
CA TYR A 245 8.08 11.21 14.78
C TYR A 245 9.51 10.78 14.43
N SER A 246 10.44 11.72 14.55
CA SER A 246 11.87 11.51 14.26
C SER A 246 12.67 11.53 15.57
N PHE A 247 13.38 10.42 15.83
CA PHE A 247 14.30 10.33 16.95
C PHE A 247 15.62 10.95 16.50
N LYS A 248 15.96 12.12 17.07
CA LYS A 248 17.28 12.74 16.86
C LYS A 248 18.21 12.27 17.98
N ASN A 249 19.37 11.80 17.60
CA ASN A 249 20.49 11.62 18.52
C ASN A 249 21.21 12.96 18.72
#